data_c9d4ab2051232e5d65b01ae838fbc98e
#
_entry.id   c9d4ab2051232e5d65b01ae838fbc98e
#
_cell.length_a   1.000
_cell.length_b   1.000
_cell.length_c   1.000
_cell.angle_alpha   90.00
_cell.angle_beta   90.00
_cell.angle_gamma   90.00
#
_symmetry.space_group_name_H-M   'P 1'
#
loop_
_entity.id
_entity.type
_entity.pdbx_description
1 polymer ?
#
loop_
_entity_poly.entity_id
_entity_poly.type
_entity_poly.pdbx_seq_one_letter_code
_entity_poly.pdbx_strand_id
1 'polypeptide(L)'
;MTTWQGWHRFATTDPPAPPQPDAPPRSRDERLAYHSAFVTIRTPAIHTLVTQVRTLMILGRHQQTTARPSLIVTGPAAAGKTTALLHVGRACHLAHTRKNPAPPGSAHAVVPVAYVLVPPGATAKTLVTEFARYLSIPIAARMTQTQITDAVCHTYTAAGVQLVMIDEIHRLNPRTTTGAQTADLIKDLTERLPATFVYAGINVTDTPLFTGVRGAQLAGRATLITCGPLPARHGTRHPFRDVITDIENALDLTHHKPGTL
;
A
#
# COMPACT_ATOMS: atom_id res chain seq x y z
N MET A 1 -0.76 11.16 3.54
CA MET A 1 -1.12 9.73 3.52
C MET A 1 -0.45 8.93 4.62
N THR A 2 0.63 9.43 5.21
CA THR A 2 1.36 8.80 6.33
C THR A 2 0.71 8.99 7.71
N THR A 3 -0.51 9.55 7.77
CA THR A 3 -1.37 9.63 8.94
C THR A 3 -2.75 9.11 8.58
N TRP A 4 -3.51 8.62 9.56
CA TRP A 4 -4.87 8.14 9.34
C TRP A 4 -5.77 9.20 8.69
N GLN A 5 -5.74 10.45 9.15
CA GLN A 5 -6.55 11.52 8.58
C GLN A 5 -6.18 11.79 7.11
N GLY A 6 -4.88 11.81 6.81
CA GLY A 6 -4.39 11.98 5.44
C GLY A 6 -4.77 10.81 4.54
N TRP A 7 -4.67 9.57 5.06
CA TRP A 7 -5.10 8.38 4.36
C TRP A 7 -6.61 8.37 4.11
N HIS A 8 -7.39 8.64 5.14
CA HIS A 8 -8.86 8.66 5.04
C HIS A 8 -9.33 9.66 3.99
N ARG A 9 -8.80 10.90 4.03
CA ARG A 9 -9.09 11.90 3.00
C ARG A 9 -8.75 11.40 1.61
N PHE A 10 -7.57 10.84 1.40
CA PHE A 10 -7.17 10.26 0.11
C PHE A 10 -8.11 9.15 -0.34
N ALA A 11 -8.44 8.22 0.55
CA ALA A 11 -9.25 7.05 0.22
C ALA A 11 -10.71 7.40 -0.10
N THR A 12 -11.27 8.42 0.54
CA THR A 12 -12.69 8.82 0.40
C THR A 12 -12.91 9.94 -0.62
N THR A 13 -11.85 10.64 -1.07
CA THR A 13 -11.96 11.63 -2.15
C THR A 13 -12.15 10.92 -3.49
N ASP A 14 -13.29 11.14 -4.11
CA ASP A 14 -13.51 10.63 -5.47
C ASP A 14 -12.72 11.46 -6.48
N PRO A 15 -12.07 10.81 -7.48
CA PRO A 15 -11.47 11.53 -8.58
C PRO A 15 -12.57 12.26 -9.37
N PRO A 16 -12.27 13.42 -9.95
CA PRO A 16 -13.24 14.12 -10.79
C PRO A 16 -13.68 13.23 -11.94
N ALA A 17 -14.98 13.25 -12.24
CA ALA A 17 -15.54 12.47 -13.34
C ALA A 17 -14.96 12.93 -14.69
N PRO A 18 -14.77 12.01 -15.66
CA PRO A 18 -14.41 12.40 -17.02
C PRO A 18 -15.45 13.34 -17.60
N PRO A 19 -15.08 14.23 -18.56
CA PRO A 19 -16.04 15.10 -19.22
C PRO A 19 -17.13 14.28 -19.92
N GLN A 20 -18.35 14.81 -19.89
CA GLN A 20 -19.44 14.22 -20.67
C GLN A 20 -19.30 14.69 -22.14
N PRO A 21 -19.66 13.86 -23.13
CA PRO A 21 -19.51 14.22 -24.55
C PRO A 21 -20.17 15.55 -24.95
N ASP A 22 -21.29 15.89 -24.30
CA ASP A 22 -22.09 17.09 -24.61
C ASP A 22 -21.91 18.21 -23.56
N ALA A 23 -20.93 18.06 -22.65
CA ALA A 23 -20.66 19.07 -21.63
C ALA A 23 -19.93 20.28 -22.25
N PRO A 24 -20.17 21.52 -21.74
CA PRO A 24 -19.40 22.67 -22.17
C PRO A 24 -17.91 22.47 -21.89
N PRO A 25 -17.02 23.11 -22.66
CA PRO A 25 -15.57 23.00 -22.44
C PRO A 25 -15.21 23.41 -21.01
N ARG A 26 -14.42 22.58 -20.34
CA ARG A 26 -13.92 22.85 -19.00
C ARG A 26 -13.00 24.06 -18.98
N SER A 27 -13.09 24.85 -17.92
CA SER A 27 -12.12 25.89 -17.63
C SER A 27 -10.71 25.32 -17.46
N ARG A 28 -9.70 26.19 -17.50
CA ARG A 28 -8.32 25.78 -17.27
C ARG A 28 -8.14 25.11 -15.89
N ASP A 29 -8.75 25.67 -14.86
CA ASP A 29 -8.62 25.19 -13.48
C ASP A 29 -9.31 23.83 -13.28
N GLU A 30 -10.47 23.62 -13.89
CA GLU A 30 -11.16 22.31 -13.89
C GLU A 30 -10.33 21.25 -14.62
N ARG A 31 -9.67 21.58 -15.72
CA ARG A 31 -8.75 20.67 -16.43
C ARG A 31 -7.53 20.35 -15.59
N LEU A 32 -6.93 21.34 -14.94
CA LEU A 32 -5.80 21.13 -14.04
C LEU A 32 -6.20 20.26 -12.84
N ALA A 33 -7.36 20.49 -12.25
CA ALA A 33 -7.88 19.65 -11.16
C ALA A 33 -8.10 18.21 -11.63
N TYR A 34 -8.66 18.00 -12.81
CA TYR A 34 -8.87 16.68 -13.40
C TYR A 34 -7.54 15.93 -13.62
N HIS A 35 -6.57 16.58 -14.29
CA HIS A 35 -5.28 15.96 -14.60
C HIS A 35 -4.35 15.80 -13.38
N SER A 36 -4.60 16.56 -12.30
CA SER A 36 -3.87 16.43 -11.03
C SER A 36 -4.45 15.36 -10.12
N ALA A 37 -5.62 14.81 -10.45
CA ALA A 37 -6.27 13.81 -9.62
C ALA A 37 -5.49 12.48 -9.65
N PHE A 38 -5.58 11.73 -8.54
CA PHE A 38 -5.01 10.39 -8.49
C PHE A 38 -5.87 9.42 -9.31
N VAL A 39 -5.46 9.21 -10.54
CA VAL A 39 -6.04 8.21 -11.45
C VAL A 39 -5.08 7.04 -11.58
N THR A 40 -5.58 5.83 -11.43
CA THR A 40 -4.77 4.62 -11.55
C THR A 40 -5.09 3.87 -12.82
N ILE A 41 -4.10 3.71 -13.68
CA ILE A 41 -4.17 2.82 -14.83
C ILE A 41 -3.95 1.38 -14.34
N ARG A 42 -4.86 0.49 -14.68
CA ARG A 42 -4.85 -0.90 -14.20
C ARG A 42 -3.86 -1.75 -14.98
N THR A 43 -2.63 -1.83 -14.48
CA THR A 43 -1.63 -2.76 -15.00
C THR A 43 -1.91 -4.21 -14.56
N PRO A 44 -1.35 -5.23 -15.25
CA PRO A 44 -1.43 -6.63 -14.81
C PRO A 44 -0.93 -6.85 -13.38
N ALA A 45 0.13 -6.14 -12.98
CA ALA A 45 0.66 -6.22 -11.61
C ALA A 45 -0.34 -5.69 -10.57
N ILE A 46 -1.03 -4.57 -10.86
CA ILE A 46 -2.08 -4.03 -9.99
C ILE A 46 -3.25 -5.01 -9.87
N HIS A 47 -3.68 -5.59 -10.98
CA HIS A 47 -4.76 -6.58 -10.98
C HIS A 47 -4.39 -7.80 -10.12
N THR A 48 -3.20 -8.34 -10.29
CA THR A 48 -2.68 -9.46 -9.49
C THR A 48 -2.63 -9.08 -8.01
N LEU A 49 -2.10 -7.90 -7.68
CA LEU A 49 -2.01 -7.43 -6.30
C LEU A 49 -3.39 -7.29 -5.63
N VAL A 50 -4.37 -6.70 -6.32
CA VAL A 50 -5.76 -6.59 -5.82
C VAL A 50 -6.34 -7.95 -5.50
N THR A 51 -6.19 -8.90 -6.42
CA THR A 51 -6.71 -10.27 -6.27
C THR A 51 -6.05 -10.98 -5.09
N GLN A 52 -4.71 -10.94 -5.01
CA GLN A 52 -3.95 -11.60 -3.95
C GLN A 52 -4.23 -10.99 -2.56
N VAL A 53 -4.24 -9.67 -2.44
CA VAL A 53 -4.59 -9.00 -1.16
C VAL A 53 -5.99 -9.40 -0.71
N ARG A 54 -6.97 -9.37 -1.62
CA ARG A 54 -8.34 -9.78 -1.29
C ARG A 54 -8.41 -11.23 -0.82
N THR A 55 -7.72 -12.13 -1.49
CA THR A 55 -7.65 -13.55 -1.11
C THR A 55 -7.03 -13.72 0.27
N LEU A 56 -5.89 -13.09 0.55
CA LEU A 56 -5.23 -13.19 1.85
C LEU A 56 -6.05 -12.57 2.98
N MET A 57 -6.73 -11.46 2.74
CA MET A 57 -7.61 -10.85 3.73
C MET A 57 -8.83 -11.75 4.06
N ILE A 58 -9.36 -12.49 3.08
CA ILE A 58 -10.43 -13.45 3.31
C ILE A 58 -9.90 -14.63 4.13
N LEU A 59 -8.79 -15.22 3.73
CA LEU A 59 -8.18 -16.35 4.43
C LEU A 59 -7.75 -15.95 5.86
N GLY A 60 -7.18 -14.76 6.02
CA GLY A 60 -6.71 -14.25 7.31
C GLY A 60 -7.82 -14.09 8.36
N ARG A 61 -9.09 -13.95 7.97
CA ARG A 61 -10.22 -13.89 8.91
C ARG A 61 -10.48 -15.22 9.62
N HIS A 62 -10.15 -16.32 8.96
CA HIS A 62 -10.35 -17.67 9.47
C HIS A 62 -9.09 -18.29 10.07
N GLN A 63 -7.94 -17.62 9.90
CA GLN A 63 -6.66 -18.11 10.37
C GLN A 63 -6.42 -17.71 11.83
N GLN A 64 -6.34 -18.70 12.70
CA GLN A 64 -6.09 -18.52 14.14
C GLN A 64 -4.61 -18.52 14.49
N THR A 65 -3.74 -18.91 13.55
CA THR A 65 -2.28 -18.97 13.76
C THR A 65 -1.61 -17.64 13.46
N THR A 66 -0.50 -17.36 14.13
CA THR A 66 0.28 -16.11 13.99
C THR A 66 1.05 -16.00 12.66
N ALA A 67 1.30 -17.13 12.02
CA ALA A 67 2.12 -17.21 10.81
C ALA A 67 1.32 -16.88 9.53
N ARG A 68 0.91 -15.63 9.39
CA ARG A 68 0.09 -15.19 8.26
C ARG A 68 0.92 -15.01 6.98
N PRO A 69 0.37 -15.39 5.80
CA PRO A 69 1.01 -15.09 4.53
C PRO A 69 1.02 -13.59 4.25
N SER A 70 2.05 -13.15 3.54
CA SER A 70 2.26 -11.77 3.16
C SER A 70 2.50 -11.61 1.66
N LEU A 71 2.59 -10.37 1.18
CA LEU A 71 2.88 -10.06 -0.21
C LEU A 71 4.12 -9.16 -0.31
N ILE A 72 4.92 -9.41 -1.33
CA ILE A 72 6.07 -8.58 -1.69
C ILE A 72 5.80 -7.96 -3.06
N VAL A 73 5.84 -6.64 -3.14
CA VAL A 73 5.76 -5.88 -4.40
C VAL A 73 7.15 -5.32 -4.70
N THR A 74 7.80 -5.88 -5.70
CA THR A 74 9.17 -5.50 -6.08
C THR A 74 9.23 -4.98 -7.52
N GLY A 75 10.29 -4.26 -7.84
CA GLY A 75 10.53 -3.75 -9.19
C GLY A 75 11.46 -2.53 -9.18
N PRO A 76 11.91 -2.06 -10.35
CA PRO A 76 12.79 -0.91 -10.46
C PRO A 76 12.14 0.38 -9.93
N ALA A 77 12.94 1.44 -9.80
CA ALA A 77 12.40 2.76 -9.49
C ALA A 77 11.37 3.18 -10.54
N ALA A 78 10.37 3.96 -10.13
CA ALA A 78 9.29 4.45 -10.99
C ALA A 78 8.40 3.38 -11.67
N ALA A 79 8.50 2.10 -11.29
CA ALA A 79 7.68 1.01 -11.84
C ALA A 79 6.23 0.96 -11.31
N GLY A 80 5.75 2.00 -10.63
CA GLY A 80 4.37 2.10 -10.15
C GLY A 80 4.05 1.33 -8.86
N LYS A 81 5.05 0.85 -8.10
CA LYS A 81 4.84 0.10 -6.84
C LYS A 81 3.98 0.86 -5.83
N THR A 82 4.35 2.08 -5.51
CA THR A 82 3.58 2.96 -4.60
C THR A 82 2.16 3.19 -5.14
N THR A 83 2.00 3.44 -6.44
CA THR A 83 0.69 3.59 -7.08
C THR A 83 -0.16 2.33 -6.91
N ALA A 84 0.44 1.14 -7.07
CA ALA A 84 -0.24 -0.13 -6.86
C ALA A 84 -0.69 -0.30 -5.39
N LEU A 85 0.17 0.02 -4.42
CA LEU A 85 -0.19 -0.02 -3.00
C LEU A 85 -1.36 0.93 -2.69
N LEU A 86 -1.26 2.19 -3.13
CA LEU A 86 -2.30 3.19 -2.90
C LEU A 86 -3.64 2.78 -3.51
N HIS A 87 -3.62 2.23 -4.72
CA HIS A 87 -4.83 1.71 -5.37
C HIS A 87 -5.48 0.58 -4.58
N VAL A 88 -4.70 -0.42 -4.19
CA VAL A 88 -5.19 -1.58 -3.41
C VAL A 88 -5.68 -1.15 -2.04
N GLY A 89 -4.92 -0.32 -1.34
CA GLY A 89 -5.32 0.19 -0.03
C GLY A 89 -6.62 0.98 -0.09
N ARG A 90 -6.77 1.86 -1.10
CA ARG A 90 -8.02 2.61 -1.33
C ARG A 90 -9.20 1.66 -1.59
N ALA A 91 -9.02 0.67 -2.45
CA ALA A 91 -10.05 -0.33 -2.74
C ALA A 91 -10.47 -1.12 -1.49
N CYS A 92 -9.51 -1.54 -0.65
CA CYS A 92 -9.78 -2.21 0.62
C CYS A 92 -10.51 -1.30 1.61
N HIS A 93 -10.07 -0.03 1.73
CA HIS A 93 -10.71 0.96 2.60
C HIS A 93 -12.18 1.15 2.23
N LEU A 94 -12.46 1.44 0.96
CA LEU A 94 -13.82 1.67 0.47
C LEU A 94 -14.70 0.41 0.59
N ALA A 95 -14.14 -0.77 0.31
CA ALA A 95 -14.87 -2.03 0.47
C ALA A 95 -15.23 -2.30 1.94
N HIS A 96 -14.35 -1.97 2.88
CA HIS A 96 -14.60 -2.10 4.30
C HIS A 96 -15.71 -1.13 4.76
N THR A 97 -15.59 0.15 4.40
CA THR A 97 -16.55 1.20 4.78
C THR A 97 -17.97 0.90 4.26
N ARG A 98 -18.09 0.38 3.03
CA ARG A 98 -19.39 -0.04 2.48
C ARG A 98 -20.02 -1.19 3.24
N LYS A 99 -19.23 -2.15 3.74
CA LYS A 99 -19.72 -3.32 4.49
C LYS A 99 -20.02 -3.01 5.94
N ASN A 100 -19.30 -2.07 6.51
CA ASN A 100 -19.37 -1.70 7.93
C ASN A 100 -19.53 -0.18 8.04
N PRO A 101 -20.71 0.36 7.69
CA PRO A 101 -20.95 1.79 7.86
C PRO A 101 -20.84 2.14 9.34
N ALA A 102 -20.10 3.20 9.65
CA ALA A 102 -19.96 3.67 11.01
C ALA A 102 -21.32 4.15 11.53
N PRO A 103 -21.75 3.74 12.73
CA PRO A 103 -22.95 4.30 13.33
C PRO A 103 -22.82 5.82 13.48
N PRO A 104 -23.92 6.58 13.28
CA PRO A 104 -23.91 8.00 13.52
C PRO A 104 -23.43 8.33 14.96
N GLY A 105 -22.42 9.19 15.08
CA GLY A 105 -21.89 9.60 16.39
C GLY A 105 -20.86 8.63 17.01
N SER A 106 -20.42 7.59 16.31
CA SER A 106 -19.38 6.71 16.84
C SER A 106 -18.03 7.46 16.98
N ALA A 107 -17.53 7.54 18.20
CA ALA A 107 -16.23 8.17 18.50
C ALA A 107 -15.03 7.32 18.03
N HIS A 108 -15.23 6.07 17.68
CA HIS A 108 -14.19 5.13 17.29
C HIS A 108 -14.22 4.90 15.77
N ALA A 109 -13.31 5.56 15.08
CA ALA A 109 -13.11 5.30 13.65
C ALA A 109 -12.45 3.93 13.47
N VAL A 110 -13.09 3.03 12.74
CA VAL A 110 -12.45 1.79 12.27
C VAL A 110 -11.42 2.13 11.21
N VAL A 111 -10.20 1.65 11.39
CA VAL A 111 -9.06 1.91 10.51
C VAL A 111 -8.68 0.63 9.76
N PRO A 112 -9.33 0.30 8.64
CA PRO A 112 -9.11 -0.98 7.97
C PRO A 112 -7.73 -1.10 7.33
N VAL A 113 -7.09 0.01 6.98
CA VAL A 113 -5.83 0.06 6.24
C VAL A 113 -4.84 0.99 6.94
N ALA A 114 -3.60 0.52 7.10
CA ALA A 114 -2.47 1.33 7.54
C ALA A 114 -1.41 1.40 6.43
N TYR A 115 -0.95 2.61 6.11
CA TYR A 115 0.12 2.87 5.17
C TYR A 115 1.32 3.50 5.87
N VAL A 116 2.43 2.79 5.86
CA VAL A 116 3.67 3.18 6.54
C VAL A 116 4.78 3.33 5.51
N LEU A 117 5.37 4.51 5.46
CA LEU A 117 6.52 4.80 4.62
C LEU A 117 7.81 4.65 5.44
N VAL A 118 8.71 3.81 4.99
CA VAL A 118 10.01 3.60 5.66
C VAL A 118 10.89 4.83 5.45
N PRO A 119 11.30 5.55 6.52
CA PRO A 119 12.21 6.67 6.37
C PRO A 119 13.63 6.21 5.99
N PRO A 120 14.42 7.07 5.32
CA PRO A 120 15.81 6.75 4.98
C PRO A 120 16.63 6.41 6.23
N GLY A 121 17.39 5.31 6.18
CA GLY A 121 18.23 4.87 7.30
C GLY A 121 17.47 4.49 8.57
N ALA A 122 16.23 4.03 8.43
CA ALA A 122 15.36 3.72 9.56
C ALA A 122 15.99 2.72 10.54
N THR A 123 15.99 3.11 11.81
CA THR A 123 16.21 2.19 12.93
C THR A 123 14.89 1.52 13.31
N ALA A 124 14.95 0.44 14.07
CA ALA A 124 13.76 -0.22 14.58
C ALA A 124 12.85 0.74 15.37
N LYS A 125 13.43 1.58 16.22
CA LYS A 125 12.69 2.59 16.99
C LYS A 125 12.07 3.65 16.07
N THR A 126 12.80 4.14 15.06
CA THR A 126 12.28 5.10 14.10
C THR A 126 11.11 4.50 13.31
N LEU A 127 11.26 3.26 12.85
CA LEU A 127 10.20 2.60 12.09
C LEU A 127 8.92 2.42 12.91
N VAL A 128 9.02 1.87 14.13
CA VAL A 128 7.82 1.69 14.98
C VAL A 128 7.18 3.03 15.38
N THR A 129 7.98 4.11 15.43
CA THR A 129 7.47 5.47 15.61
C THR A 129 6.60 5.91 14.41
N GLU A 130 6.94 5.53 13.18
CA GLU A 130 6.07 5.79 12.02
C GLU A 130 4.74 5.04 12.09
N PHE A 131 4.75 3.80 12.57
CA PHE A 131 3.49 3.08 12.86
C PHE A 131 2.65 3.82 13.91
N ALA A 132 3.26 4.25 15.00
CA ALA A 132 2.55 5.00 16.04
C ALA A 132 2.01 6.34 15.51
N ARG A 133 2.81 7.05 14.70
CA ARG A 133 2.45 8.32 14.08
C ARG A 133 1.24 8.20 13.15
N TYR A 134 1.12 7.06 12.46
CA TYR A 134 -0.01 6.81 11.57
C TYR A 134 -1.37 6.90 12.29
N LEU A 135 -1.49 6.35 13.49
CA LEU A 135 -2.71 6.41 14.32
C LEU A 135 -2.65 7.50 15.40
N SER A 136 -1.69 8.43 15.32
CA SER A 136 -1.51 9.51 16.31
C SER A 136 -1.37 8.99 17.74
N ILE A 137 -0.70 7.83 17.91
CA ILE A 137 -0.42 7.26 19.24
C ILE A 137 0.59 8.17 19.94
N PRO A 138 0.30 8.66 21.15
CA PRO A 138 1.22 9.52 21.90
C PRO A 138 2.51 8.75 22.26
N ILE A 139 3.65 9.35 21.93
CA ILE A 139 4.98 8.80 22.24
C ILE A 139 5.70 9.77 23.17
N ALA A 140 5.95 9.35 24.40
CA ALA A 140 6.81 10.10 25.30
C ALA A 140 8.29 9.91 24.93
N ALA A 141 9.12 10.93 25.16
CA ALA A 141 10.54 10.92 24.79
C ALA A 141 11.33 9.73 25.41
N ARG A 142 10.91 9.25 26.58
CA ARG A 142 11.57 8.15 27.31
C ARG A 142 11.05 6.75 26.97
N MET A 143 10.06 6.62 26.11
CA MET A 143 9.54 5.29 25.74
C MET A 143 10.61 4.47 25.00
N THR A 144 10.73 3.22 25.42
CA THR A 144 11.56 2.22 24.74
C THR A 144 10.89 1.76 23.43
N GLN A 145 11.68 1.15 22.55
CA GLN A 145 11.14 0.51 21.35
C GLN A 145 10.01 -0.48 21.68
N THR A 146 10.23 -1.34 22.69
CA THR A 146 9.24 -2.34 23.12
C THR A 146 7.93 -1.69 23.56
N GLN A 147 7.98 -0.66 24.38
CA GLN A 147 6.78 0.05 24.85
C GLN A 147 6.00 0.69 23.67
N ILE A 148 6.72 1.24 22.67
CA ILE A 148 6.08 1.79 21.47
C ILE A 148 5.46 0.66 20.66
N THR A 149 6.15 -0.47 20.49
CA THR A 149 5.63 -1.65 19.78
C THR A 149 4.37 -2.19 20.43
N ASP A 150 4.34 -2.29 21.76
CA ASP A 150 3.17 -2.75 22.51
C ASP A 150 1.97 -1.81 22.33
N ALA A 151 2.20 -0.49 22.41
CA ALA A 151 1.18 0.51 22.17
C ALA A 151 0.64 0.45 20.73
N VAL A 152 1.52 0.27 19.73
CA VAL A 152 1.14 0.08 18.33
C VAL A 152 0.30 -1.17 18.17
N CYS A 153 0.76 -2.33 18.65
CA CYS A 153 0.02 -3.58 18.50
C CYS A 153 -1.37 -3.51 19.15
N HIS A 154 -1.46 -2.95 20.36
CA HIS A 154 -2.73 -2.75 21.05
C HIS A 154 -3.68 -1.84 20.24
N THR A 155 -3.20 -0.67 19.85
CA THR A 155 -4.03 0.33 19.15
C THR A 155 -4.45 -0.14 17.76
N TYR A 156 -3.56 -0.76 16.98
CA TYR A 156 -3.87 -1.29 15.65
C TYR A 156 -4.91 -2.41 15.72
N THR A 157 -4.79 -3.28 16.72
CA THR A 157 -5.80 -4.35 16.94
C THR A 157 -7.14 -3.76 17.35
N ALA A 158 -7.16 -2.82 18.30
CA ALA A 158 -8.38 -2.14 18.74
C ALA A 158 -9.05 -1.32 17.61
N ALA A 159 -8.25 -0.69 16.74
CA ALA A 159 -8.74 0.03 15.56
C ALA A 159 -9.22 -0.88 14.41
N GLY A 160 -9.02 -2.20 14.53
CA GLY A 160 -9.47 -3.16 13.52
C GLY A 160 -8.67 -3.12 12.22
N VAL A 161 -7.36 -2.86 12.28
CA VAL A 161 -6.50 -2.83 11.09
C VAL A 161 -6.42 -4.21 10.47
N GLN A 162 -6.77 -4.32 9.18
CA GLN A 162 -6.81 -5.58 8.43
C GLN A 162 -5.72 -5.67 7.36
N LEU A 163 -5.23 -4.52 6.89
CA LEU A 163 -4.19 -4.42 5.87
C LEU A 163 -3.12 -3.43 6.32
N VAL A 164 -1.88 -3.87 6.36
CA VAL A 164 -0.70 -3.04 6.63
C VAL A 164 0.16 -3.02 5.38
N MET A 165 0.39 -1.84 4.84
CA MET A 165 1.24 -1.62 3.68
C MET A 165 2.51 -0.88 4.11
N ILE A 166 3.66 -1.49 3.86
CA ILE A 166 4.98 -0.91 4.18
C ILE A 166 5.69 -0.60 2.88
N ASP A 167 5.81 0.67 2.58
CA ASP A 167 6.45 1.15 1.34
C ASP A 167 7.91 1.55 1.58
N GLU A 168 8.71 1.47 0.52
CA GLU A 168 10.14 1.78 0.52
C GLU A 168 10.97 0.88 1.47
N ILE A 169 10.58 -0.40 1.62
CA ILE A 169 11.21 -1.35 2.56
C ILE A 169 12.73 -1.52 2.32
N HIS A 170 13.21 -1.26 1.10
CA HIS A 170 14.62 -1.30 0.76
C HIS A 170 15.48 -0.22 1.45
N ARG A 171 14.84 0.80 2.06
CA ARG A 171 15.54 1.82 2.88
C ARG A 171 16.00 1.30 4.25
N LEU A 172 15.59 0.09 4.63
CA LEU A 172 16.14 -0.59 5.79
C LEU A 172 17.62 -0.89 5.52
N ASN A 173 18.52 -0.40 6.38
CA ASN A 173 19.94 -0.59 6.18
C ASN A 173 20.36 -2.05 6.46
N PRO A 174 20.81 -2.83 5.45
CA PRO A 174 21.11 -4.25 5.63
C PRO A 174 22.41 -4.53 6.37
N ARG A 175 23.34 -3.59 6.36
CA ARG A 175 24.74 -3.82 6.75
C ARG A 175 25.06 -3.47 8.19
N THR A 176 24.08 -3.02 8.96
CA THR A 176 24.29 -2.64 10.35
C THR A 176 23.49 -3.53 11.29
N THR A 177 23.96 -3.66 12.53
CA THR A 177 23.19 -4.28 13.62
C THR A 177 21.77 -3.72 13.71
N THR A 178 21.62 -2.46 13.37
CA THR A 178 20.35 -1.73 13.29
C THR A 178 19.41 -2.29 12.23
N GLY A 179 19.93 -2.76 11.09
CA GLY A 179 19.10 -3.35 10.02
C GLY A 179 18.49 -4.70 10.42
N ALA A 180 19.27 -5.54 11.10
CA ALA A 180 18.79 -6.81 11.65
C ALA A 180 17.70 -6.58 12.72
N GLN A 181 17.88 -5.61 13.62
CA GLN A 181 16.88 -5.24 14.62
C GLN A 181 15.57 -4.72 13.98
N THR A 182 15.68 -4.01 12.86
CA THR A 182 14.50 -3.51 12.17
C THR A 182 13.73 -4.65 11.47
N ALA A 183 14.44 -5.64 10.93
CA ALA A 183 13.82 -6.85 10.39
C ALA A 183 13.12 -7.67 11.49
N ASP A 184 13.75 -7.82 12.65
CA ASP A 184 13.16 -8.49 13.81
C ASP A 184 11.90 -7.75 14.29
N LEU A 185 11.89 -6.42 14.33
CA LEU A 185 10.70 -5.62 14.65
C LEU A 185 9.55 -5.88 13.66
N ILE A 186 9.82 -5.86 12.36
CA ILE A 186 8.78 -6.12 11.35
C ILE A 186 8.21 -7.52 11.52
N LYS A 187 9.07 -8.52 11.80
CA LYS A 187 8.64 -9.88 12.09
C LYS A 187 7.74 -9.94 13.33
N ASP A 188 8.11 -9.28 14.42
CA ASP A 188 7.30 -9.19 15.64
C ASP A 188 5.93 -8.56 15.36
N LEU A 189 5.89 -7.47 14.61
CA LEU A 189 4.63 -6.83 14.20
C LEU A 189 3.75 -7.76 13.36
N THR A 190 4.34 -8.52 12.42
CA THR A 190 3.56 -9.46 11.58
C THR A 190 3.02 -10.65 12.36
N GLU A 191 3.68 -11.04 13.42
CA GLU A 191 3.23 -12.14 14.29
C GLU A 191 2.14 -11.68 15.27
N ARG A 192 2.19 -10.43 15.72
CA ARG A 192 1.29 -9.88 16.74
C ARG A 192 0.03 -9.23 16.18
N LEU A 193 0.09 -8.67 14.97
CA LEU A 193 -1.06 -7.99 14.36
C LEU A 193 -1.91 -8.95 13.52
N PRO A 194 -3.23 -8.99 13.72
CA PRO A 194 -4.14 -9.81 12.94
C PRO A 194 -4.44 -9.20 11.55
N ALA A 195 -3.38 -8.79 10.83
CA ALA A 195 -3.46 -8.07 9.57
C ALA A 195 -2.70 -8.78 8.45
N THR A 196 -3.10 -8.53 7.21
CA THR A 196 -2.32 -8.91 6.02
C THR A 196 -1.24 -7.85 5.77
N PHE A 197 0.00 -8.28 5.57
CA PHE A 197 1.12 -7.38 5.30
C PHE A 197 1.50 -7.37 3.83
N VAL A 198 1.75 -6.18 3.28
CA VAL A 198 2.27 -5.96 1.93
C VAL A 198 3.53 -5.11 2.03
N TYR A 199 4.62 -5.64 1.54
CA TYR A 199 5.92 -4.97 1.52
C TYR A 199 6.23 -4.48 0.11
N ALA A 200 6.60 -3.22 -0.07
CA ALA A 200 6.98 -2.70 -1.37
C ALA A 200 8.35 -2.01 -1.35
N GLY A 201 9.07 -2.14 -2.43
CA GLY A 201 10.37 -1.51 -2.59
C GLY A 201 11.14 -1.98 -3.81
N ILE A 202 12.38 -1.53 -3.91
CA ILE A 202 13.33 -1.96 -4.95
C ILE A 202 14.07 -3.19 -4.42
N ASN A 203 14.21 -4.24 -5.24
CA ASN A 203 14.94 -5.46 -4.90
C ASN A 203 14.61 -5.99 -3.49
N VAL A 204 13.32 -6.03 -3.17
CA VAL A 204 12.85 -6.34 -1.80
C VAL A 204 13.33 -7.70 -1.33
N THR A 205 13.41 -8.68 -2.23
CA THR A 205 13.88 -10.05 -1.94
C THR A 205 15.33 -10.10 -1.47
N ASP A 206 16.14 -9.11 -1.82
CA ASP A 206 17.55 -9.03 -1.47
C ASP A 206 17.79 -8.30 -0.13
N THR A 207 16.72 -7.79 0.47
CA THR A 207 16.81 -7.10 1.76
C THR A 207 16.98 -8.08 2.92
N PRO A 208 17.57 -7.70 4.05
CA PRO A 208 17.77 -8.57 5.22
C PRO A 208 16.48 -9.14 5.80
N LEU A 209 15.36 -8.47 5.55
CA LEU A 209 14.05 -8.94 5.97
C LEU A 209 13.69 -10.28 5.33
N PHE A 210 14.20 -10.56 4.12
CA PHE A 210 13.86 -11.75 3.33
C PHE A 210 15.06 -12.67 3.06
N THR A 211 16.27 -12.28 3.50
CA THR A 211 17.50 -13.06 3.33
C THR A 211 17.99 -13.65 4.66
N GLY A 212 18.93 -14.61 4.57
CA GLY A 212 19.45 -15.34 5.73
C GLY A 212 18.42 -16.28 6.36
N VAL A 213 18.81 -16.96 7.44
CA VAL A 213 17.96 -17.97 8.10
C VAL A 213 16.63 -17.39 8.59
N ARG A 214 16.66 -16.21 9.17
CA ARG A 214 15.45 -15.53 9.69
C ARG A 214 14.55 -14.99 8.57
N GLY A 215 15.16 -14.44 7.54
CA GLY A 215 14.42 -13.89 6.39
C GLY A 215 13.79 -14.96 5.51
N ALA A 216 14.39 -16.14 5.41
CA ALA A 216 13.86 -17.26 4.66
C ALA A 216 12.46 -17.70 5.15
N GLN A 217 12.17 -17.57 6.44
CA GLN A 217 10.85 -17.89 6.99
C GLN A 217 9.77 -16.91 6.52
N LEU A 218 10.09 -15.62 6.45
CA LEU A 218 9.17 -14.61 5.91
C LEU A 218 9.03 -14.76 4.38
N ALA A 219 10.15 -14.98 3.69
CA ALA A 219 10.15 -15.22 2.25
C ALA A 219 9.31 -16.43 1.85
N GLY A 220 9.41 -17.55 2.58
CA GLY A 220 8.63 -18.77 2.34
C GLY A 220 7.11 -18.61 2.53
N ARG A 221 6.67 -17.53 3.18
CA ARG A 221 5.26 -17.19 3.39
C ARG A 221 4.79 -16.00 2.55
N ALA A 222 5.68 -15.43 1.75
CA ALA A 222 5.39 -14.25 0.96
C ALA A 222 5.19 -14.62 -0.51
N THR A 223 4.12 -14.10 -1.11
CA THR A 223 3.91 -14.17 -2.56
C THR A 223 4.55 -12.94 -3.21
N LEU A 224 5.41 -13.18 -4.20
CA LEU A 224 6.12 -12.14 -4.93
C LEU A 224 5.27 -11.63 -6.10
N ILE A 225 5.14 -10.30 -6.19
CA ILE A 225 4.52 -9.60 -7.31
C ILE A 225 5.55 -8.62 -7.87
N THR A 226 5.89 -8.78 -9.14
CA THR A 226 6.86 -7.93 -9.80
C THR A 226 6.16 -6.83 -10.60
N CYS A 227 6.45 -5.58 -10.27
CA CYS A 227 6.16 -4.42 -11.09
C CYS A 227 7.37 -4.19 -12.01
N GLY A 228 7.24 -4.50 -13.27
CA GLY A 228 8.32 -4.40 -14.26
C GLY A 228 7.85 -3.80 -15.57
N PRO A 229 8.74 -3.75 -16.56
CA PRO A 229 8.36 -3.32 -17.91
C PRO A 229 7.23 -4.18 -18.46
N LEU A 230 6.30 -3.53 -19.13
CA LEU A 230 5.20 -4.24 -19.80
C LEU A 230 5.71 -4.80 -21.12
N PRO A 231 5.49 -6.10 -21.40
CA PRO A 231 5.88 -6.66 -22.67
C PRO A 231 5.00 -6.06 -23.79
N ALA A 232 5.61 -5.82 -24.96
CA ALA A 232 4.88 -5.37 -26.13
C ALA A 232 3.79 -6.36 -26.55
N ARG A 233 4.08 -7.66 -26.35
CA ARG A 233 3.14 -8.77 -26.63
C ARG A 233 3.25 -9.87 -25.59
N HIS A 234 2.11 -10.43 -25.19
CA HIS A 234 2.03 -11.61 -24.35
C HIS A 234 0.92 -12.55 -24.88
N GLY A 235 1.28 -13.55 -25.65
CA GLY A 235 0.33 -14.36 -26.42
C GLY A 235 -0.44 -13.51 -27.43
N THR A 236 -1.75 -13.50 -27.32
CA THR A 236 -2.66 -12.65 -28.14
C THR A 236 -2.88 -11.26 -27.57
N ARG A 237 -2.39 -10.96 -26.35
CA ARG A 237 -2.58 -9.68 -25.68
C ARG A 237 -1.40 -8.75 -25.94
N HIS A 238 -1.66 -7.46 -25.89
CA HIS A 238 -0.70 -6.38 -26.03
C HIS A 238 -0.67 -5.48 -24.79
N PRO A 239 -0.14 -5.96 -23.64
CA PRO A 239 -0.28 -5.27 -22.35
C PRO A 239 0.23 -3.84 -22.35
N PHE A 240 1.30 -3.55 -23.08
CA PHE A 240 1.83 -2.18 -23.22
C PHE A 240 0.83 -1.28 -23.97
N ARG A 241 0.31 -1.75 -25.09
CA ARG A 241 -0.68 -1.02 -25.90
C ARG A 241 -1.97 -0.78 -25.12
N ASP A 242 -2.44 -1.80 -24.38
CA ASP A 242 -3.65 -1.69 -23.56
C ASP A 242 -3.50 -0.58 -22.50
N VAL A 243 -2.34 -0.50 -21.84
CA VAL A 243 -2.04 0.55 -20.86
C VAL A 243 -1.96 1.94 -21.51
N ILE A 244 -1.35 2.06 -22.70
CA ILE A 244 -1.33 3.33 -23.42
C ILE A 244 -2.75 3.79 -23.77
N THR A 245 -3.59 2.88 -24.28
CA THR A 245 -5.01 3.17 -24.57
C THR A 245 -5.75 3.62 -23.31
N ASP A 246 -5.52 2.96 -22.17
CA ASP A 246 -6.13 3.35 -20.89
C ASP A 246 -5.62 4.73 -20.42
N ILE A 247 -4.36 5.08 -20.68
CA ILE A 247 -3.80 6.40 -20.40
C ILE A 247 -4.48 7.47 -21.28
N GLU A 248 -4.57 7.22 -22.59
CA GLU A 248 -5.24 8.13 -23.52
C GLU A 248 -6.69 8.42 -23.09
N ASN A 249 -7.43 7.36 -22.75
CA ASN A 249 -8.80 7.47 -22.26
C ASN A 249 -8.89 8.22 -20.92
N ALA A 250 -7.95 7.99 -20.01
CA ALA A 250 -7.93 8.66 -18.71
C ALA A 250 -7.54 10.14 -18.80
N LEU A 251 -6.67 10.49 -19.73
CA LEU A 251 -6.26 11.87 -19.94
C LEU A 251 -7.35 12.71 -20.61
N ASP A 252 -8.17 12.12 -21.47
CA ASP A 252 -9.27 12.78 -22.20
C ASP A 252 -8.82 14.14 -22.78
N LEU A 253 -7.75 14.09 -23.59
CA LEU A 253 -7.13 15.29 -24.16
C LEU A 253 -7.94 15.83 -25.32
N THR A 254 -8.21 17.13 -25.31
CA THR A 254 -8.88 17.84 -26.39
C THR A 254 -8.01 17.79 -27.66
N HIS A 255 -8.61 17.48 -28.80
CA HIS A 255 -7.93 17.33 -30.10
C HIS A 255 -6.91 16.16 -30.17
N HIS A 256 -6.89 15.27 -29.22
CA HIS A 256 -6.08 14.06 -29.26
C HIS A 256 -6.75 13.00 -30.13
N LYS A 257 -5.98 12.39 -31.02
CA LYS A 257 -6.44 11.27 -31.81
C LYS A 257 -6.03 9.97 -31.13
N PRO A 258 -6.98 9.12 -30.67
CA PRO A 258 -6.65 7.87 -30.01
C PRO A 258 -5.67 7.00 -30.83
N GLY A 259 -4.68 6.41 -30.16
CA GLY A 259 -3.64 5.58 -30.77
C GLY A 259 -2.45 6.37 -31.31
N THR A 260 -2.24 7.61 -30.85
CA THR A 260 -1.11 8.46 -31.28
C THR A 260 -0.05 8.68 -30.19
N LEU A 261 -0.26 8.18 -28.95
CA LEU A 261 0.76 8.12 -27.89
C LEU A 261 1.75 6.98 -28.09
#